data_0b6ee2454682e46db307874612cc7342
#
_entry.id   0b6ee2454682e46db307874612cc7342
#
_cell.length_a   1.000
_cell.length_b   1.000
_cell.length_c   1.000
_cell.angle_alpha   90.00
_cell.angle_beta   90.00
_cell.angle_gamma   90.00
#
_symmetry.space_group_name_H-M   'P 1'
#
loop_
_entity.id
_entity.type
_entity.pdbx_description
1 polymer ?
#
loop_
_entity_poly.entity_id
_entity_poly.type
_entity_poly.pdbx_seq_one_letter_code
_entity_poly.pdbx_strand_id
1 'polypeptide(L)'
;RSSFVGIYQDEHLGKMAFTLPKGFENFEGNYENVKNLFFSMYRTFDKFLETAKKNENLDDKPTGKDNTQIDNHRGAYIFTDEDNNETILYSKIDLIDSIFQLYKEMEIESLIQELGLVEDIDYSKIDRYLDKGIYLDNHAIFIENMVGYRNIVRGVPSELIELFCYIYHELANELKQEVSESIKEISFNFSYQFLSPEQSLFSEYSFESTMNTLKDCLDNIHKMTAYKNGQYWDIYEAVEHFLYGSLEFDKDSSQGFWGINNFSYIWEEMCNYMVAVSKGSK
;
A
#
# COMPACT_ATOMS: atom_id res chain seq x y z
N ARG A 1 -16.50 12.88 -27.58
CA ARG A 1 -16.52 13.11 -26.11
C ARG A 1 -15.80 11.94 -25.50
N SER A 2 -14.67 12.18 -24.84
CA SER A 2 -13.90 11.15 -24.16
C SER A 2 -14.80 10.46 -23.11
N SER A 3 -14.92 9.16 -23.20
CA SER A 3 -15.59 8.33 -22.18
C SER A 3 -14.60 7.91 -21.07
N PHE A 4 -13.43 8.53 -21.04
CA PHE A 4 -12.39 8.27 -20.07
C PHE A 4 -12.79 8.78 -18.69
N VAL A 5 -12.54 7.96 -17.68
CA VAL A 5 -12.71 8.26 -16.26
C VAL A 5 -11.45 7.87 -15.52
N GLY A 6 -10.86 8.81 -14.79
CA GLY A 6 -9.61 8.60 -14.08
C GLY A 6 -8.72 9.84 -14.05
N ILE A 7 -7.46 9.67 -13.73
CA ILE A 7 -6.45 10.71 -13.64
C ILE A 7 -5.56 10.66 -14.87
N TYR A 8 -5.31 11.80 -15.47
CA TYR A 8 -4.36 11.94 -16.58
C TYR A 8 -3.55 13.22 -16.44
N GLN A 9 -2.38 13.23 -17.04
CA GLN A 9 -1.57 14.43 -17.15
C GLN A 9 -2.03 15.26 -18.36
N ASP A 10 -2.49 16.48 -18.12
CA ASP A 10 -2.81 17.42 -19.18
C ASP A 10 -1.52 18.09 -19.65
N GLU A 11 -1.06 17.72 -20.84
CA GLU A 11 0.18 18.25 -21.44
C GLU A 11 0.14 19.75 -21.66
N HIS A 12 -1.05 20.34 -21.91
CA HIS A 12 -1.21 21.77 -22.16
C HIS A 12 -1.15 22.60 -20.87
N LEU A 13 -1.66 22.03 -19.77
CA LEU A 13 -1.72 22.71 -18.48
C LEU A 13 -0.53 22.33 -17.59
N GLY A 14 0.20 21.27 -17.90
CA GLY A 14 1.26 20.71 -17.05
C GLY A 14 0.74 20.26 -15.68
N LYS A 15 -0.55 19.93 -15.59
CA LYS A 15 -1.25 19.57 -14.35
C LYS A 15 -1.94 18.21 -14.50
N MET A 16 -2.10 17.56 -13.36
CA MET A 16 -2.94 16.36 -13.27
C MET A 16 -4.41 16.77 -13.31
N ALA A 17 -5.19 16.08 -14.16
CA ALA A 17 -6.62 16.27 -14.28
C ALA A 17 -7.34 14.99 -13.86
N PHE A 18 -8.41 15.13 -13.07
CA PHE A 18 -9.26 14.01 -12.66
C PHE A 18 -10.61 14.10 -13.38
N THR A 19 -10.83 13.19 -14.31
CA THR A 19 -12.09 13.11 -15.07
C THR A 19 -13.07 12.20 -14.34
N LEU A 20 -14.24 12.74 -14.05
CA LEU A 20 -15.28 12.07 -13.27
C LEU A 20 -16.28 11.33 -14.16
N PRO A 21 -16.94 10.26 -13.64
CA PRO A 21 -18.04 9.62 -14.32
C PRO A 21 -19.22 10.57 -14.55
N LYS A 22 -20.10 10.26 -15.52
CA LYS A 22 -21.36 10.97 -15.68
C LYS A 22 -22.20 10.84 -14.40
N GLY A 23 -22.88 11.93 -14.01
CA GLY A 23 -23.68 11.98 -12.79
C GLY A 23 -22.99 12.71 -11.64
N PHE A 24 -21.74 13.13 -11.83
CA PHE A 24 -20.98 13.90 -10.85
C PHE A 24 -20.91 15.39 -11.19
N GLU A 25 -21.91 15.93 -11.93
CA GLU A 25 -21.93 17.33 -12.36
C GLU A 25 -21.92 18.33 -11.20
N ASN A 26 -22.45 17.93 -10.04
CA ASN A 26 -22.50 18.74 -8.81
C ASN A 26 -21.46 18.32 -7.77
N PHE A 27 -20.38 17.66 -8.21
CA PHE A 27 -19.33 17.22 -7.30
C PHE A 27 -18.55 18.41 -6.74
N GLU A 28 -18.54 18.55 -5.42
CA GLU A 28 -17.72 19.55 -4.75
C GLU A 28 -16.28 19.05 -4.64
N GLY A 29 -15.37 19.72 -5.34
CA GLY A 29 -13.96 19.37 -5.42
C GLY A 29 -13.14 19.77 -4.19
N ASN A 30 -13.66 19.63 -2.96
CA ASN A 30 -12.84 19.75 -1.75
C ASN A 30 -11.95 18.52 -1.57
N TYR A 31 -10.89 18.67 -0.78
CA TYR A 31 -9.88 17.62 -0.60
C TYR A 31 -10.48 16.29 -0.17
N GLU A 32 -11.34 16.27 0.85
CA GLU A 32 -11.93 15.05 1.39
C GLU A 32 -12.81 14.32 0.36
N ASN A 33 -13.59 15.06 -0.41
CA ASN A 33 -14.43 14.49 -1.45
C ASN A 33 -13.58 13.89 -2.58
N VAL A 34 -12.53 14.61 -3.01
CA VAL A 34 -11.61 14.14 -4.06
C VAL A 34 -10.86 12.90 -3.58
N LYS A 35 -10.32 12.90 -2.36
CA LYS A 35 -9.66 11.75 -1.74
C LYS A 35 -10.59 10.53 -1.67
N ASN A 36 -11.77 10.70 -1.10
CA ASN A 36 -12.75 9.63 -0.95
C ASN A 36 -13.20 9.05 -2.31
N LEU A 37 -13.37 9.90 -3.31
CA LEU A 37 -13.73 9.47 -4.65
C LEU A 37 -12.57 8.72 -5.31
N PHE A 38 -11.34 9.21 -5.19
CA PHE A 38 -10.15 8.56 -5.71
C PHE A 38 -10.01 7.13 -5.15
N PHE A 39 -10.02 6.96 -3.83
CA PHE A 39 -9.89 5.64 -3.23
C PHE A 39 -11.11 4.74 -3.51
N SER A 40 -12.30 5.32 -3.68
CA SER A 40 -13.47 4.55 -4.09
C SER A 40 -13.34 4.03 -5.53
N MET A 41 -12.83 4.84 -6.43
CA MET A 41 -12.55 4.42 -7.81
C MET A 41 -11.42 3.40 -7.87
N TYR A 42 -10.38 3.58 -7.06
CA TYR A 42 -9.28 2.62 -6.99
C TYR A 42 -9.80 1.23 -6.60
N ARG A 43 -10.61 1.14 -5.53
CA ARG A 43 -11.26 -0.13 -5.13
C ARG A 43 -12.17 -0.69 -6.22
N THR A 44 -12.89 0.19 -6.92
CA THR A 44 -13.81 -0.24 -7.99
C THR A 44 -13.05 -0.86 -9.15
N PHE A 45 -11.95 -0.25 -9.57
CA PHE A 45 -11.12 -0.77 -10.65
C PHE A 45 -10.44 -2.09 -10.28
N ASP A 46 -9.92 -2.18 -9.06
CA ASP A 46 -9.31 -3.41 -8.55
C ASP A 46 -10.33 -4.55 -8.48
N LYS A 47 -11.51 -4.27 -7.92
CA LYS A 47 -12.61 -5.25 -7.84
C LYS A 47 -13.13 -5.70 -9.19
N PHE A 48 -13.26 -4.78 -10.12
CA PHE A 48 -13.65 -5.08 -11.49
C PHE A 48 -12.64 -6.03 -12.14
N LEU A 49 -11.34 -5.72 -12.02
CA LEU A 49 -10.28 -6.56 -12.55
C LEU A 49 -10.24 -7.96 -11.94
N GLU A 50 -10.41 -8.08 -10.61
CA GLU A 50 -10.50 -9.37 -9.95
C GLU A 50 -11.67 -10.22 -10.47
N THR A 51 -12.82 -9.58 -10.67
CA THR A 51 -14.03 -10.25 -11.16
C THR A 51 -13.84 -10.71 -12.60
N ALA A 52 -13.28 -9.86 -13.45
CA ALA A 52 -12.99 -10.18 -14.85
C ALA A 52 -12.02 -11.38 -14.96
N LYS A 53 -10.93 -11.37 -14.17
CA LYS A 53 -9.98 -12.50 -14.14
C LYS A 53 -10.58 -13.81 -13.63
N LYS A 54 -11.51 -13.75 -12.67
CA LYS A 54 -12.22 -14.94 -12.19
C LYS A 54 -13.13 -15.53 -13.28
N ASN A 55 -13.80 -14.68 -14.03
CA ASN A 55 -14.70 -15.12 -15.11
C ASN A 55 -13.94 -15.76 -16.28
N GLU A 56 -12.71 -15.32 -16.57
CA GLU A 56 -11.84 -15.95 -17.58
C GLU A 56 -11.42 -17.38 -17.21
N ASN A 57 -11.19 -17.64 -15.91
CA ASN A 57 -10.71 -18.93 -15.41
C ASN A 57 -11.83 -19.96 -15.19
N LEU A 58 -13.10 -19.58 -15.33
CA LEU A 58 -14.25 -20.47 -15.23
C LEU A 58 -14.60 -20.94 -16.65
N ASP A 59 -14.22 -22.19 -16.99
CA ASP A 59 -14.63 -22.92 -18.22
C ASP A 59 -16.16 -23.08 -18.35
N ASP A 60 -16.93 -22.72 -17.35
CA ASP A 60 -18.39 -22.66 -17.37
C ASP A 60 -18.84 -21.34 -18.01
N LYS A 61 -19.06 -21.36 -19.31
CA LYS A 61 -19.71 -20.29 -20.06
C LYS A 61 -21.07 -19.96 -19.42
N PRO A 62 -21.27 -18.83 -18.76
CA PRO A 62 -22.63 -18.34 -18.58
C PRO A 62 -23.15 -17.99 -19.99
N THR A 63 -24.26 -18.52 -20.33
CA THR A 63 -25.02 -18.20 -21.54
C THR A 63 -25.41 -16.72 -21.51
N GLY A 64 -24.58 -15.87 -22.11
CA GLY A 64 -24.87 -14.43 -22.22
C GLY A 64 -23.63 -13.59 -22.40
N LYS A 65 -23.27 -13.33 -23.64
CA LYS A 65 -22.62 -12.13 -24.15
C LYS A 65 -21.17 -11.80 -23.82
N ASP A 66 -20.31 -12.64 -23.26
CA ASP A 66 -18.96 -12.14 -22.98
C ASP A 66 -17.85 -13.17 -23.26
N ASN A 67 -17.43 -13.23 -24.53
CA ASN A 67 -16.09 -13.67 -24.89
C ASN A 67 -15.13 -12.46 -24.79
N THR A 68 -14.94 -11.93 -23.60
CA THR A 68 -13.99 -10.85 -23.37
C THR A 68 -12.60 -11.46 -23.24
N GLN A 69 -11.70 -11.18 -24.17
CA GLN A 69 -10.28 -11.51 -24.02
C GLN A 69 -9.62 -10.42 -23.19
N ILE A 70 -8.87 -10.82 -22.15
CA ILE A 70 -8.09 -9.91 -21.32
C ILE A 70 -6.62 -10.06 -21.69
N ASP A 71 -6.07 -9.02 -22.30
CA ASP A 71 -4.64 -8.93 -22.57
C ASP A 71 -3.97 -8.02 -21.57
N ASN A 72 -2.84 -8.45 -20.98
CA ASN A 72 -2.05 -7.63 -20.09
C ASN A 72 -0.84 -7.08 -20.86
N HIS A 73 -0.87 -5.81 -21.21
CA HIS A 73 0.22 -5.17 -21.93
C HIS A 73 0.75 -3.98 -21.13
N ARG A 74 1.96 -4.08 -20.61
CA ARG A 74 2.67 -2.99 -19.88
C ARG A 74 1.83 -2.34 -18.76
N GLY A 75 1.17 -3.15 -17.93
CA GLY A 75 0.34 -2.66 -16.82
C GLY A 75 -1.06 -2.18 -17.17
N ALA A 76 -1.42 -2.20 -18.46
CA ALA A 76 -2.77 -1.99 -18.93
C ALA A 76 -3.49 -3.31 -19.17
N TYR A 77 -4.76 -3.38 -18.79
CA TYR A 77 -5.63 -4.49 -19.13
C TYR A 77 -6.53 -4.07 -20.29
N ILE A 78 -6.49 -4.84 -21.37
CA ILE A 78 -7.27 -4.60 -22.58
C ILE A 78 -8.39 -5.64 -22.62
N PHE A 79 -9.62 -5.17 -22.60
CA PHE A 79 -10.83 -5.99 -22.74
C PHE A 79 -11.37 -5.78 -24.14
N THR A 80 -11.47 -6.88 -24.92
CA THR A 80 -12.03 -6.83 -26.27
C THR A 80 -13.40 -7.52 -26.26
N ASP A 81 -14.45 -6.80 -26.67
CA ASP A 81 -15.80 -7.35 -26.79
C ASP A 81 -16.02 -8.12 -28.11
N GLU A 82 -17.20 -8.72 -28.27
CA GLU A 82 -17.56 -9.48 -29.48
C GLU A 82 -17.60 -8.61 -30.76
N ASP A 83 -17.75 -7.31 -30.61
CA ASP A 83 -17.74 -6.33 -31.68
C ASP A 83 -16.33 -5.76 -31.98
N ASN A 84 -15.28 -6.34 -31.38
CA ASN A 84 -13.89 -5.87 -31.41
C ASN A 84 -13.68 -4.45 -30.89
N ASN A 85 -14.53 -3.96 -29.97
CA ASN A 85 -14.24 -2.72 -29.27
C ASN A 85 -13.28 -3.00 -28.13
N GLU A 86 -12.24 -2.19 -28.03
CA GLU A 86 -11.24 -2.28 -26.97
C GLU A 86 -11.56 -1.33 -25.82
N THR A 87 -11.63 -1.88 -24.62
CA THR A 87 -11.68 -1.12 -23.36
C THR A 87 -10.37 -1.30 -22.64
N ILE A 88 -9.67 -0.19 -22.40
CA ILE A 88 -8.36 -0.18 -21.75
C ILE A 88 -8.52 0.32 -20.32
N LEU A 89 -8.06 -0.48 -19.35
CA LEU A 89 -8.07 -0.17 -17.94
C LEU A 89 -6.63 -0.13 -17.41
N TYR A 90 -6.23 1.00 -16.84
CA TYR A 90 -5.05 1.15 -15.99
C TYR A 90 -5.52 1.18 -14.54
N SER A 91 -5.52 0.02 -13.88
CA SER A 91 -6.14 -0.13 -12.55
C SER A 91 -5.23 0.21 -11.39
N LYS A 92 -3.91 0.23 -11.63
CA LYS A 92 -2.91 0.33 -10.57
C LYS A 92 -2.08 1.60 -10.70
N ILE A 93 -1.71 2.13 -9.54
CA ILE A 93 -0.72 3.19 -9.40
C ILE A 93 0.50 2.56 -8.75
N ASP A 94 1.63 2.56 -9.45
CA ASP A 94 2.85 1.87 -9.02
C ASP A 94 3.29 2.23 -7.61
N LEU A 95 3.14 3.50 -7.22
CA LEU A 95 3.46 3.97 -5.87
C LEU A 95 2.68 3.25 -4.77
N ILE A 96 1.40 2.96 -5.02
CA ILE A 96 0.51 2.26 -4.08
C ILE A 96 0.69 0.76 -4.21
N ASP A 97 0.73 0.26 -5.45
CA ASP A 97 0.79 -1.17 -5.73
C ASP A 97 2.08 -1.81 -5.21
N SER A 98 3.22 -1.11 -5.31
CA SER A 98 4.50 -1.58 -4.79
C SER A 98 4.45 -1.89 -3.29
N ILE A 99 3.79 -1.06 -2.49
CA ILE A 99 3.61 -1.30 -1.05
C ILE A 99 2.76 -2.56 -0.80
N PHE A 100 1.64 -2.71 -1.52
CA PHE A 100 0.76 -3.87 -1.35
C PHE A 100 1.37 -5.17 -1.91
N GLN A 101 2.11 -5.08 -3.01
CA GLN A 101 2.80 -6.22 -3.59
C GLN A 101 3.90 -6.72 -2.66
N LEU A 102 4.72 -5.81 -2.14
CA LEU A 102 5.77 -6.15 -1.19
C LEU A 102 5.21 -6.80 0.07
N TYR A 103 4.10 -6.29 0.60
CA TYR A 103 3.43 -6.91 1.75
C TYR A 103 3.01 -8.36 1.49
N LYS A 104 2.55 -8.67 0.27
CA LYS A 104 2.15 -10.03 -0.13
C LYS A 104 3.33 -10.95 -0.37
N GLU A 105 4.43 -10.44 -0.92
CA GLU A 105 5.62 -11.21 -1.31
C GLU A 105 6.55 -11.47 -0.11
N MET A 106 6.70 -10.47 0.75
CA MET A 106 7.48 -10.60 1.98
C MET A 106 6.54 -11.04 3.12
N GLU A 107 6.92 -12.08 3.83
CA GLU A 107 6.24 -12.49 5.06
C GLU A 107 6.48 -11.44 6.17
N ILE A 108 5.96 -10.22 5.99
CA ILE A 108 6.17 -9.08 6.91
C ILE A 108 5.78 -9.45 8.34
N GLU A 109 4.73 -10.27 8.52
CA GLU A 109 4.34 -10.75 9.84
C GLU A 109 5.40 -11.63 10.50
N SER A 110 6.16 -12.40 9.73
CA SER A 110 7.30 -13.16 10.24
C SER A 110 8.43 -12.23 10.69
N LEU A 111 8.71 -11.17 9.93
CA LEU A 111 9.68 -10.14 10.32
C LEU A 111 9.25 -9.42 11.60
N ILE A 112 7.97 -9.13 11.76
CA ILE A 112 7.39 -8.53 12.96
C ILE A 112 7.58 -9.46 14.18
N GLN A 113 7.30 -10.76 14.03
CA GLN A 113 7.51 -11.72 15.10
C GLN A 113 8.99 -11.81 15.52
N GLU A 114 9.91 -11.70 14.56
CA GLU A 114 11.33 -11.63 14.87
C GLU A 114 11.73 -10.38 15.66
N LEU A 115 11.01 -9.26 15.52
CA LEU A 115 11.23 -8.06 16.32
C LEU A 115 10.99 -8.31 17.82
N GLY A 116 9.97 -9.09 18.15
CA GLY A 116 9.63 -9.42 19.54
C GLY A 116 10.60 -10.40 20.23
N LEU A 117 11.38 -11.18 19.45
CA LEU A 117 12.26 -12.22 19.99
C LEU A 117 13.62 -11.73 20.48
N VAL A 118 13.97 -10.46 20.30
CA VAL A 118 15.33 -9.93 20.54
C VAL A 118 15.53 -9.32 21.92
N GLU A 119 14.47 -9.07 22.67
CA GLU A 119 14.55 -8.46 23.99
C GLU A 119 14.70 -9.47 25.14
N ASP A 120 14.62 -10.79 24.89
CA ASP A 120 14.81 -11.76 25.93
C ASP A 120 16.29 -11.94 26.30
N ILE A 121 16.60 -11.50 27.50
CA ILE A 121 17.91 -11.67 28.13
C ILE A 121 18.09 -13.16 28.43
N ASP A 122 19.16 -13.75 27.92
CA ASP A 122 19.53 -15.14 28.26
C ASP A 122 20.05 -15.26 29.67
N TYR A 123 19.13 -15.40 30.61
CA TYR A 123 19.46 -15.62 32.02
C TYR A 123 20.24 -16.90 32.28
N SER A 124 20.27 -17.88 31.35
CA SER A 124 21.04 -19.09 31.50
C SER A 124 22.57 -18.85 31.53
N LYS A 125 23.00 -17.69 31.09
CA LYS A 125 24.41 -17.28 31.06
C LYS A 125 24.76 -16.22 32.09
N ILE A 126 23.88 -15.95 33.04
CA ILE A 126 24.07 -14.92 34.07
C ILE A 126 25.41 -15.07 34.83
N ASP A 127 25.84 -16.32 35.07
CA ASP A 127 27.08 -16.62 35.77
C ASP A 127 28.31 -15.96 35.11
N ARG A 128 28.28 -15.75 33.78
CA ARG A 128 29.39 -15.15 33.06
C ARG A 128 29.48 -13.63 33.22
N TYR A 129 28.43 -13.03 33.74
CA TYR A 129 28.31 -11.58 33.89
C TYR A 129 28.31 -11.16 35.35
N LEU A 130 28.24 -12.08 36.29
CA LEU A 130 28.26 -11.77 37.73
C LEU A 130 29.54 -11.04 38.14
N ASP A 131 30.69 -11.40 37.58
CA ASP A 131 31.96 -10.72 37.85
C ASP A 131 31.99 -9.25 37.40
N LYS A 132 31.08 -8.85 36.50
CA LYS A 132 30.94 -7.50 35.98
C LYS A 132 29.73 -6.77 36.56
N GLY A 133 28.98 -7.42 37.44
CA GLY A 133 27.81 -6.88 38.08
C GLY A 133 28.12 -5.80 39.09
N ILE A 134 27.28 -4.79 39.17
CA ILE A 134 27.29 -3.81 40.27
C ILE A 134 26.40 -4.34 41.38
N TYR A 135 26.99 -4.62 42.51
CA TYR A 135 26.30 -5.15 43.69
C TYR A 135 25.79 -3.97 44.53
N LEU A 136 24.49 -3.92 44.73
CA LEU A 136 23.83 -2.90 45.52
C LEU A 136 23.60 -3.35 46.95
N ASP A 137 23.51 -2.41 47.90
CA ASP A 137 23.34 -2.69 49.34
C ASP A 137 22.04 -3.47 49.66
N ASN A 138 21.05 -3.42 48.78
CA ASN A 138 19.79 -4.17 48.90
C ASN A 138 19.83 -5.59 48.33
N HIS A 139 21.04 -6.14 48.11
CA HIS A 139 21.29 -7.45 47.51
C HIS A 139 20.85 -7.57 46.03
N ALA A 140 20.46 -6.50 45.37
CA ALA A 140 20.22 -6.51 43.92
C ALA A 140 21.56 -6.42 43.16
N ILE A 141 21.61 -7.09 42.03
CA ILE A 141 22.78 -7.05 41.15
C ILE A 141 22.34 -6.37 39.86
N PHE A 142 22.98 -5.26 39.52
CA PHE A 142 22.79 -4.62 38.24
C PHE A 142 23.87 -5.09 37.27
N ILE A 143 23.46 -5.67 36.16
CA ILE A 143 24.36 -6.16 35.10
C ILE A 143 24.13 -5.30 33.88
N GLU A 144 25.09 -4.42 33.56
CA GLU A 144 25.11 -3.64 32.36
C GLU A 144 25.58 -4.51 31.18
N ASN A 145 24.89 -4.44 30.05
CA ASN A 145 25.23 -5.18 28.82
C ASN A 145 25.11 -6.72 28.92
N MET A 146 24.10 -7.24 29.57
CA MET A 146 23.79 -8.66 29.46
C MET A 146 23.32 -8.95 28.02
N VAL A 147 24.12 -9.74 27.29
CA VAL A 147 23.85 -10.06 25.88
C VAL A 147 22.64 -10.99 25.80
N GLY A 148 21.63 -10.60 25.03
CA GLY A 148 20.50 -11.46 24.69
C GLY A 148 20.92 -12.72 23.93
N TYR A 149 20.00 -13.67 23.79
CA TYR A 149 20.24 -15.05 23.29
C TYR A 149 20.85 -15.13 21.90
N ARG A 150 20.72 -14.11 21.07
CA ARG A 150 21.35 -13.99 19.75
C ARG A 150 21.71 -12.54 19.48
N ASN A 151 22.98 -12.27 19.19
CA ASN A 151 23.34 -11.17 18.33
C ASN A 151 22.91 -11.52 16.91
N ILE A 152 21.62 -11.47 16.62
CA ILE A 152 21.14 -11.48 15.25
C ILE A 152 21.49 -10.10 14.73
N VAL A 153 22.47 -10.04 13.85
CA VAL A 153 22.66 -8.89 13.00
C VAL A 153 21.43 -8.88 12.11
N ARG A 154 20.42 -8.08 12.47
CA ARG A 154 19.22 -7.91 11.66
C ARG A 154 19.62 -7.25 10.36
N GLY A 155 19.28 -7.89 9.26
CA GLY A 155 19.47 -7.30 7.94
C GLY A 155 18.50 -6.16 7.67
N VAL A 156 17.38 -6.11 8.42
CA VAL A 156 16.37 -5.06 8.34
C VAL A 156 16.19 -4.45 9.73
N PRO A 157 16.40 -3.14 9.90
CA PRO A 157 16.16 -2.45 11.17
C PRO A 157 14.65 -2.36 11.48
N SER A 158 14.31 -2.39 12.78
CA SER A 158 12.92 -2.29 13.23
C SER A 158 12.22 -1.06 12.70
N GLU A 159 12.90 0.06 12.73
CA GLU A 159 12.37 1.36 12.32
C GLU A 159 11.94 1.38 10.84
N LEU A 160 12.62 0.61 9.98
CA LEU A 160 12.22 0.50 8.57
C LEU A 160 10.95 -0.33 8.41
N ILE A 161 10.83 -1.41 9.19
CA ILE A 161 9.61 -2.24 9.21
C ILE A 161 8.44 -1.43 9.77
N GLU A 162 8.66 -0.67 10.84
CA GLU A 162 7.66 0.18 11.47
C GLU A 162 7.16 1.28 10.51
N LEU A 163 8.07 1.94 9.79
CA LEU A 163 7.75 2.92 8.76
C LEU A 163 6.93 2.29 7.63
N PHE A 164 7.34 1.13 7.14
CA PHE A 164 6.61 0.39 6.12
C PHE A 164 5.19 0.02 6.60
N CYS A 165 5.07 -0.52 7.80
CA CYS A 165 3.77 -0.89 8.39
C CYS A 165 2.85 0.32 8.57
N TYR A 166 3.40 1.48 8.92
CA TYR A 166 2.65 2.73 9.02
C TYR A 166 2.06 3.12 7.65
N ILE A 167 2.88 3.18 6.60
CA ILE A 167 2.43 3.53 5.25
C ILE A 167 1.39 2.52 4.74
N TYR A 168 1.66 1.22 4.91
CA TYR A 168 0.73 0.15 4.53
C TYR A 168 -0.62 0.29 5.24
N HIS A 169 -0.61 0.53 6.56
CA HIS A 169 -1.82 0.68 7.37
C HIS A 169 -2.65 1.89 6.94
N GLU A 170 -2.02 3.05 6.71
CA GLU A 170 -2.71 4.25 6.25
C GLU A 170 -3.37 4.03 4.87
N LEU A 171 -2.65 3.42 3.93
CA LEU A 171 -3.18 3.06 2.61
C LEU A 171 -4.33 2.04 2.71
N ALA A 172 -4.16 1.00 3.53
CA ALA A 172 -5.18 -0.02 3.71
C ALA A 172 -6.46 0.55 4.33
N ASN A 173 -6.35 1.49 5.27
CA ASN A 173 -7.50 2.18 5.86
C ASN A 173 -8.29 2.96 4.80
N GLU A 174 -7.62 3.74 3.95
CA GLU A 174 -8.29 4.47 2.86
C GLU A 174 -8.92 3.51 1.82
N LEU A 175 -8.26 2.38 1.57
CA LEU A 175 -8.78 1.32 0.70
C LEU A 175 -9.81 0.41 1.39
N LYS A 176 -10.12 0.64 2.69
CA LYS A 176 -11.05 -0.17 3.50
C LYS A 176 -10.71 -1.65 3.49
N GLN A 177 -9.42 -1.97 3.50
CA GLN A 177 -8.92 -3.33 3.63
C GLN A 177 -8.73 -3.69 5.09
N GLU A 178 -8.94 -4.97 5.42
CA GLU A 178 -8.66 -5.48 6.76
C GLU A 178 -7.15 -5.60 6.97
N VAL A 179 -6.69 -5.16 8.13
CA VAL A 179 -5.27 -5.19 8.55
C VAL A 179 -5.17 -5.99 9.83
N SER A 180 -4.12 -6.80 9.96
CA SER A 180 -3.88 -7.58 11.18
C SER A 180 -3.60 -6.66 12.39
N GLU A 181 -3.94 -7.15 13.59
CA GLU A 181 -3.73 -6.37 14.83
C GLU A 181 -2.25 -6.07 15.06
N SER A 182 -1.35 -6.98 14.71
CA SER A 182 0.10 -6.78 14.82
C SER A 182 0.59 -5.58 14.02
N ILE A 183 0.10 -5.42 12.78
CA ILE A 183 0.46 -4.26 11.95
C ILE A 183 -0.13 -2.97 12.50
N LYS A 184 -1.37 -3.00 12.98
CA LYS A 184 -2.00 -1.81 13.61
C LYS A 184 -1.21 -1.35 14.81
N GLU A 185 -0.78 -2.27 15.68
CA GLU A 185 0.03 -1.98 16.85
C GLU A 185 1.37 -1.34 16.48
N ILE A 186 2.08 -1.91 15.51
CA ILE A 186 3.35 -1.38 15.02
C ILE A 186 3.17 -0.01 14.35
N SER A 187 2.15 0.14 13.53
CA SER A 187 1.81 1.42 12.90
C SER A 187 1.51 2.49 13.96
N PHE A 188 0.78 2.13 15.00
CA PHE A 188 0.50 3.03 16.12
C PHE A 188 1.77 3.41 16.87
N ASN A 189 2.64 2.45 17.16
CA ASN A 189 3.92 2.71 17.83
C ASN A 189 4.81 3.65 17.01
N PHE A 190 4.90 3.44 15.69
CA PHE A 190 5.60 4.35 14.80
C PHE A 190 5.02 5.76 14.85
N SER A 191 3.71 5.90 14.68
CA SER A 191 3.06 7.22 14.70
C SER A 191 3.27 7.93 16.03
N TYR A 192 3.20 7.21 17.15
CA TYR A 192 3.42 7.77 18.48
C TYR A 192 4.86 8.27 18.69
N GLN A 193 5.85 7.60 18.12
CA GLN A 193 7.27 7.96 18.27
C GLN A 193 7.70 9.11 17.35
N PHE A 194 7.23 9.11 16.10
CA PHE A 194 7.78 9.95 15.04
C PHE A 194 6.85 11.05 14.55
N LEU A 195 5.55 10.93 14.80
CA LEU A 195 4.57 11.88 14.33
C LEU A 195 3.92 12.63 15.49
N SER A 196 3.54 13.90 15.25
CA SER A 196 2.67 14.62 16.18
C SER A 196 1.22 14.11 16.04
N PRO A 197 0.39 14.26 17.10
CA PRO A 197 -1.01 13.76 17.08
C PRO A 197 -1.88 14.33 15.94
N GLU A 198 -1.48 15.47 15.38
CA GLU A 198 -2.18 16.15 14.29
C GLU A 198 -1.70 15.71 12.90
N GLN A 199 -0.59 14.94 12.84
CA GLN A 199 -0.03 14.46 11.57
C GLN A 199 -0.70 13.16 11.13
N SER A 200 -1.19 13.15 9.90
CA SER A 200 -1.74 11.98 9.22
C SER A 200 -1.37 12.05 7.74
N LEU A 201 -1.10 10.89 7.16
CA LEU A 201 -0.64 10.79 5.76
C LEU A 201 -1.67 11.31 4.76
N PHE A 202 -2.96 11.16 5.04
CA PHE A 202 -4.04 11.55 4.12
C PHE A 202 -4.92 12.68 4.67
N SER A 203 -4.34 13.58 5.48
CA SER A 203 -5.00 14.79 5.94
C SER A 203 -4.54 16.01 5.12
N GLU A 204 -5.48 16.83 4.63
CA GLU A 204 -5.20 18.04 3.86
C GLU A 204 -4.20 18.97 4.55
N TYR A 205 -4.37 19.15 5.86
CA TYR A 205 -3.59 20.14 6.63
C TYR A 205 -2.19 19.64 7.03
N SER A 206 -2.01 18.35 7.15
CA SER A 206 -0.75 17.78 7.64
C SER A 206 -0.01 16.92 6.59
N PHE A 207 -0.57 16.70 5.41
CA PHE A 207 0.02 15.85 4.38
C PHE A 207 1.49 16.20 4.09
N GLU A 208 1.77 17.45 3.78
CA GLU A 208 3.14 17.89 3.42
C GLU A 208 4.10 17.74 4.59
N SER A 209 3.69 18.14 5.81
CA SER A 209 4.52 17.98 7.00
C SER A 209 4.74 16.52 7.37
N THR A 210 3.72 15.67 7.22
CA THR A 210 3.83 14.24 7.45
C THR A 210 4.77 13.60 6.43
N MET A 211 4.62 13.88 5.15
CA MET A 211 5.52 13.39 4.09
C MET A 211 6.97 13.77 4.35
N ASN A 212 7.24 15.01 4.77
CA ASN A 212 8.60 15.44 5.10
C ASN A 212 9.16 14.68 6.31
N THR A 213 8.35 14.49 7.36
CA THR A 213 8.76 13.67 8.52
C THR A 213 9.10 12.23 8.12
N LEU A 214 8.26 11.59 7.28
CA LEU A 214 8.51 10.22 6.82
C LEU A 214 9.79 10.11 5.97
N LYS A 215 10.05 11.11 5.11
CA LYS A 215 11.29 11.21 4.32
C LYS A 215 12.52 11.34 5.22
N ASP A 216 12.45 12.22 6.21
CA ASP A 216 13.54 12.40 7.17
C ASP A 216 13.78 11.12 7.98
N CYS A 217 12.72 10.39 8.36
CA CYS A 217 12.84 9.08 9.01
C CYS A 217 13.55 8.08 8.10
N LEU A 218 13.13 7.95 6.85
CA LEU A 218 13.74 7.01 5.89
C LEU A 218 15.24 7.32 5.69
N ASP A 219 15.58 8.59 5.49
CA ASP A 219 16.96 9.04 5.32
C ASP A 219 17.83 8.75 6.55
N ASN A 220 17.28 8.96 7.74
CA ASN A 220 17.98 8.66 8.98
C ASN A 220 18.19 7.16 9.16
N ILE A 221 17.17 6.34 8.92
CA ILE A 221 17.28 4.87 8.93
C ILE A 221 18.38 4.43 7.97
N HIS A 222 18.38 4.96 6.75
CA HIS A 222 19.38 4.61 5.76
C HIS A 222 20.81 4.95 6.19
N LYS A 223 21.02 6.11 6.81
CA LYS A 223 22.34 6.56 7.32
C LYS A 223 22.79 5.72 8.50
N MET A 224 21.88 5.35 9.41
CA MET A 224 22.23 4.65 10.63
C MET A 224 22.41 3.14 10.45
N THR A 225 21.83 2.56 9.41
CA THR A 225 21.92 1.13 9.12
C THR A 225 23.24 0.78 8.47
N ALA A 226 24.12 0.12 9.24
CA ALA A 226 25.46 -0.27 8.77
C ALA A 226 25.44 -1.48 7.84
N TYR A 227 24.55 -2.44 8.07
CA TYR A 227 24.41 -3.65 7.28
C TYR A 227 23.03 -3.70 6.62
N LYS A 228 23.02 -3.90 5.31
CA LYS A 228 21.82 -3.89 4.47
C LYS A 228 21.80 -5.17 3.63
N ASN A 229 20.86 -6.06 3.93
CA ASN A 229 20.62 -7.28 3.17
C ASN A 229 19.63 -7.06 2.01
N GLY A 230 19.28 -8.12 1.25
CA GLY A 230 18.29 -8.03 0.17
C GLY A 230 16.93 -7.55 0.66
N GLN A 231 16.41 -8.10 1.77
CA GLN A 231 15.13 -7.70 2.36
C GLN A 231 15.10 -6.22 2.78
N TYR A 232 16.25 -5.69 3.24
CA TYR A 232 16.36 -4.25 3.53
C TYR A 232 16.11 -3.44 2.26
N TRP A 233 16.75 -3.81 1.16
CA TRP A 233 16.63 -3.07 -0.09
C TRP A 233 15.24 -3.17 -0.68
N ASP A 234 14.59 -4.34 -0.61
CA ASP A 234 13.23 -4.52 -1.08
C ASP A 234 12.25 -3.57 -0.36
N ILE A 235 12.35 -3.48 0.98
CA ILE A 235 11.50 -2.58 1.77
C ILE A 235 11.88 -1.11 1.55
N TYR A 236 13.18 -0.82 1.54
CA TYR A 236 13.67 0.54 1.37
C TYR A 236 13.23 1.13 0.02
N GLU A 237 13.44 0.40 -1.06
CA GLU A 237 13.08 0.83 -2.42
C GLU A 237 11.56 1.05 -2.57
N ALA A 238 10.73 0.18 -1.99
CA ALA A 238 9.28 0.36 -2.03
C ALA A 238 8.84 1.61 -1.24
N VAL A 239 9.41 1.84 -0.05
CA VAL A 239 9.12 3.03 0.76
C VAL A 239 9.67 4.29 0.09
N GLU A 240 10.90 4.25 -0.44
CA GLU A 240 11.50 5.36 -1.17
C GLU A 240 10.66 5.71 -2.41
N HIS A 241 10.26 4.71 -3.18
CA HIS A 241 9.38 4.90 -4.33
C HIS A 241 8.06 5.55 -3.95
N PHE A 242 7.45 5.13 -2.84
CA PHE A 242 6.23 5.75 -2.34
C PHE A 242 6.42 7.21 -1.90
N LEU A 243 7.50 7.52 -1.17
CA LEU A 243 7.74 8.84 -0.58
C LEU A 243 8.32 9.86 -1.58
N TYR A 244 9.18 9.44 -2.48
CA TYR A 244 9.92 10.31 -3.41
C TYR A 244 9.49 10.14 -4.87
N GLY A 245 8.77 9.04 -5.17
CA GLY A 245 8.25 8.83 -6.52
C GLY A 245 7.31 9.95 -6.91
N SER A 246 7.38 10.34 -8.17
CA SER A 246 6.34 11.15 -8.80
C SER A 246 5.34 10.21 -9.45
N LEU A 247 4.10 10.64 -9.62
CA LEU A 247 3.18 10.01 -10.55
C LEU A 247 3.72 10.26 -11.97
N GLU A 248 4.93 9.80 -12.24
CA GLU A 248 5.47 9.76 -13.57
C GLU A 248 4.82 8.59 -14.28
N PHE A 249 3.83 8.91 -15.05
CA PHE A 249 3.34 8.01 -16.06
C PHE A 249 4.48 7.85 -17.07
N ASP A 250 4.98 6.64 -17.18
CA ASP A 250 6.15 6.26 -17.96
C ASP A 250 6.12 6.91 -19.36
N LYS A 251 7.12 7.72 -19.68
CA LYS A 251 7.22 8.44 -20.95
C LYS A 251 7.28 7.52 -22.18
N ASP A 252 7.64 6.24 -21.95
CA ASP A 252 7.66 5.21 -23.00
C ASP A 252 6.32 4.48 -23.15
N SER A 253 5.44 4.48 -22.13
CA SER A 253 4.02 4.18 -22.29
C SER A 253 3.34 5.49 -22.70
N SER A 254 2.99 5.62 -23.94
CA SER A 254 2.45 6.82 -24.60
C SER A 254 1.20 7.44 -23.95
N GLN A 255 0.91 7.18 -22.67
CA GLN A 255 -0.32 7.59 -22.01
C GLN A 255 -0.12 7.72 -20.50
N GLY A 256 0.16 8.93 -20.07
CA GLY A 256 0.19 9.29 -18.66
C GLY A 256 -1.19 9.33 -18.03
N PHE A 257 -1.86 8.17 -17.82
CA PHE A 257 -3.16 8.14 -17.15
C PHE A 257 -3.39 6.85 -16.33
N TRP A 258 -4.17 7.01 -15.29
CA TRP A 258 -4.75 5.95 -14.50
C TRP A 258 -6.27 6.05 -14.63
N GLY A 259 -6.94 4.95 -15.00
CA GLY A 259 -8.37 4.95 -15.21
C GLY A 259 -8.80 4.04 -16.35
N ILE A 260 -10.00 4.25 -16.85
CA ILE A 260 -10.63 3.46 -17.90
C ILE A 260 -11.16 4.34 -19.02
N ASN A 261 -10.96 3.93 -20.26
CA ASN A 261 -11.45 4.69 -21.42
C ASN A 261 -12.94 4.46 -21.71
N ASN A 262 -13.56 3.44 -21.15
CA ASN A 262 -14.98 3.14 -21.30
C ASN A 262 -15.62 2.75 -19.95
N PHE A 263 -15.95 3.75 -19.14
CA PHE A 263 -16.51 3.52 -17.81
C PHE A 263 -17.90 2.86 -17.84
N SER A 264 -18.62 2.90 -18.96
CA SER A 264 -19.92 2.22 -19.09
C SER A 264 -19.79 0.71 -18.86
N TYR A 265 -18.66 0.12 -19.20
CA TYR A 265 -18.37 -1.28 -19.01
C TYR A 265 -18.36 -1.66 -17.51
N ILE A 266 -17.68 -0.86 -16.69
CA ILE A 266 -17.69 -1.05 -15.22
C ILE A 266 -19.10 -0.80 -14.66
N TRP A 267 -19.80 0.22 -15.18
CA TRP A 267 -21.14 0.56 -14.72
C TRP A 267 -22.15 -0.58 -14.98
N GLU A 268 -22.11 -1.20 -16.13
CA GLU A 268 -22.94 -2.36 -16.46
C GLU A 268 -22.67 -3.54 -15.54
N GLU A 269 -21.39 -3.84 -15.27
CA GLU A 269 -21.01 -4.91 -14.35
C GLU A 269 -21.48 -4.63 -12.92
N MET A 270 -21.34 -3.40 -12.45
CA MET A 270 -21.87 -2.98 -11.14
C MET A 270 -23.39 -3.15 -11.07
N CYS A 271 -24.14 -2.80 -12.12
CA CYS A 271 -25.58 -2.99 -12.20
C CYS A 271 -25.96 -4.46 -12.17
N ASN A 272 -25.25 -5.32 -12.92
CA ASN A 272 -25.44 -6.76 -12.93
C ASN A 272 -25.23 -7.37 -11.55
N TYR A 273 -24.16 -6.97 -10.87
CA TYR A 273 -23.89 -7.40 -9.50
C TYR A 273 -25.00 -7.01 -8.51
N MET A 274 -25.48 -5.77 -8.56
CA MET A 274 -26.57 -5.28 -7.71
C MET A 274 -27.87 -6.06 -7.94
N VAL A 275 -28.19 -6.37 -9.21
CA VAL A 275 -29.38 -7.17 -9.56
C VAL A 275 -29.23 -8.62 -9.09
N ALA A 276 -28.06 -9.21 -9.20
CA ALA A 276 -27.77 -10.57 -8.73
C ALA A 276 -27.93 -10.68 -7.20
N VAL A 277 -27.36 -9.73 -6.46
CA VAL A 277 -27.46 -9.67 -4.98
C VAL A 277 -28.93 -9.49 -4.54
N SER A 278 -29.68 -8.64 -5.23
CA SER A 278 -31.11 -8.41 -4.90
C SER A 278 -31.99 -9.62 -5.17
N LYS A 279 -31.61 -10.50 -6.11
CA LYS A 279 -32.31 -11.76 -6.42
C LYS A 279 -31.93 -12.92 -5.50
N GLY A 280 -30.70 -12.91 -4.96
CA GLY A 280 -30.20 -13.96 -4.03
C GLY A 280 -30.66 -13.76 -2.57
N SER A 281 -31.30 -12.65 -2.25
CA SER A 281 -31.80 -12.30 -0.91
C SER A 281 -33.28 -12.64 -0.69
N LYS A 282 -33.81 -13.66 -1.41
CA LYS A 282 -35.17 -14.16 -1.18
C LYS A 282 -35.16 -15.58 -0.67
#